data_4c3780fc1f8e4bb76ccfd326a48ff68a
#
_entry.id   4c3780fc1f8e4bb76ccfd326a48ff68a
#
_cell.length_a   1.000
_cell.length_b   1.000
_cell.length_c   1.000
_cell.angle_alpha   90.00
_cell.angle_beta   90.00
_cell.angle_gamma   90.00
#
_symmetry.space_group_name_H-M   'P 1'
#
loop_
_entity.id
_entity.type
_entity.pdbx_description
1 polymer ?
#
loop_
_entity_poly.entity_id
_entity_poly.type
_entity_poly.pdbx_seq_one_letter_code
_entity_poly.pdbx_strand_id
1 'polypeptide(L)'
;RYYTANAYTELMNIQSGKVMGIGVELGMDQTGYAKVTKVYDGSPAQEAGIVVGDYITAIGDTDVKSLTGADAVQSRLQGEVGTTVTVTWLNSAAATRTADLTHSGYTSTTVDYQMLDTVGYIKIRQFDATTPSELDYAIRSLTNSGAQSLVFDLRDNGGGVLDDAVSCIDLIAPEGTVAYAEDK
;
A
#
# COMPACT_ATOMS: atom_id res chain seq x y z
N ARG A 1 10.01 -23.88 3.24
CA ARG A 1 8.54 -23.83 3.36
C ARG A 1 7.92 -24.33 2.06
N TYR A 2 6.83 -25.08 2.18
CA TYR A 2 6.07 -25.52 1.01
C TYR A 2 4.92 -24.52 0.80
N TYR A 3 4.80 -23.99 -0.41
CA TYR A 3 3.69 -23.10 -0.80
C TYR A 3 2.75 -23.86 -1.74
N THR A 4 1.45 -23.66 -1.61
CA THR A 4 0.50 -24.04 -2.67
C THR A 4 0.74 -23.17 -3.89
N ALA A 5 0.26 -23.59 -5.07
CA ALA A 5 0.42 -22.81 -6.30
C ALA A 5 -0.13 -21.38 -6.15
N ASN A 6 -1.30 -21.22 -5.51
CA ASN A 6 -1.90 -19.90 -5.26
C ASN A 6 -1.06 -19.06 -4.28
N ALA A 7 -0.60 -19.64 -3.16
CA ALA A 7 0.24 -18.94 -2.19
C ALA A 7 1.61 -18.56 -2.78
N TYR A 8 2.14 -19.34 -3.72
CA TYR A 8 3.36 -18.99 -4.45
C TYR A 8 3.14 -17.83 -5.42
N THR A 9 2.02 -17.84 -6.16
CA THR A 9 1.64 -16.73 -7.06
C THR A 9 1.44 -15.45 -6.27
N GLU A 10 0.78 -15.52 -5.12
CA GLU A 10 0.56 -14.37 -4.24
C GLU A 10 1.90 -13.81 -3.72
N LEU A 11 2.82 -14.67 -3.30
CA LEU A 11 4.17 -14.28 -2.90
C LEU A 11 4.93 -13.57 -4.03
N MET A 12 4.87 -14.11 -5.26
CA MET A 12 5.52 -13.52 -6.42
C MET A 12 4.93 -12.16 -6.79
N ASN A 13 3.61 -12.00 -6.66
CA ASN A 13 2.94 -10.71 -6.89
C ASN A 13 3.38 -9.66 -5.85
N ILE A 14 3.41 -10.02 -4.57
CA ILE A 14 3.91 -9.12 -3.50
C ILE A 14 5.35 -8.70 -3.79
N GLN A 15 6.23 -9.63 -4.16
CA GLN A 15 7.62 -9.33 -4.49
C GLN A 15 7.78 -8.42 -5.72
N SER A 16 6.85 -8.49 -6.68
CA SER A 16 6.83 -7.61 -7.85
C SER A 16 6.10 -6.28 -7.63
N GLY A 17 5.72 -5.96 -6.38
CA GLY A 17 4.97 -4.75 -6.04
C GLY A 17 3.52 -4.75 -6.52
N LYS A 18 3.00 -5.90 -6.99
CA LYS A 18 1.61 -6.05 -7.40
C LYS A 18 0.77 -6.56 -6.26
N VAL A 19 -0.20 -5.77 -5.85
CA VAL A 19 -1.23 -6.16 -4.88
C VAL A 19 -2.53 -6.44 -5.61
N MET A 20 -3.25 -7.47 -5.18
CA MET A 20 -4.53 -7.84 -5.78
C MET A 20 -5.67 -7.36 -4.89
N GLY A 21 -6.70 -6.79 -5.50
CA GLY A 21 -7.87 -6.32 -4.78
C GLY A 21 -8.52 -5.12 -5.45
N ILE A 22 -9.19 -4.29 -4.66
CA ILE A 22 -9.82 -3.06 -5.13
C ILE A 22 -8.95 -1.80 -4.95
N GLY A 23 -7.83 -1.88 -4.22
CA GLY A 23 -6.85 -0.79 -4.10
C GLY A 23 -7.19 0.27 -3.07
N VAL A 24 -7.56 -0.12 -1.85
CA VAL A 24 -7.74 0.77 -0.71
C VAL A 24 -7.01 0.25 0.53
N GLU A 25 -6.54 1.18 1.37
CA GLU A 25 -6.21 0.92 2.78
C GLU A 25 -7.32 1.49 3.66
N LEU A 26 -7.62 0.79 4.73
CA LEU A 26 -8.72 1.12 5.63
C LEU A 26 -8.25 1.28 7.07
N GLY A 27 -8.86 2.23 7.76
CA GLY A 27 -8.79 2.37 9.21
C GLY A 27 -10.19 2.31 9.82
N MET A 28 -10.33 1.80 11.04
CA MET A 28 -11.59 1.89 11.77
C MET A 28 -11.60 3.16 12.61
N ASP A 29 -12.75 3.80 12.67
CA ASP A 29 -13.00 4.93 13.55
C ASP A 29 -14.18 4.69 14.51
N GLN A 30 -14.54 5.72 15.25
CA GLN A 30 -15.63 5.63 16.24
C GLN A 30 -17.02 5.47 15.62
N THR A 31 -17.18 5.68 14.32
CA THR A 31 -18.46 5.50 13.61
C THR A 31 -18.82 4.03 13.41
N GLY A 32 -17.81 3.15 13.53
CA GLY A 32 -17.92 1.72 13.25
C GLY A 32 -17.87 1.37 11.75
N TYR A 33 -17.67 2.36 10.86
CA TYR A 33 -17.41 2.15 9.45
C TYR A 33 -15.91 2.16 9.14
N ALA A 34 -15.52 1.56 8.05
CA ALA A 34 -14.14 1.55 7.60
C ALA A 34 -13.83 2.82 6.80
N LYS A 35 -13.00 3.69 7.36
CA LYS A 35 -12.53 4.90 6.71
C LYS A 35 -11.42 4.59 5.73
N VAL A 36 -11.54 5.07 4.50
CA VAL A 36 -10.50 4.99 3.48
C VAL A 36 -9.34 5.91 3.88
N THR A 37 -8.18 5.33 4.14
CA THR A 37 -6.95 6.06 4.53
C THR A 37 -6.00 6.24 3.36
N LYS A 38 -6.08 5.36 2.34
CA LYS A 38 -5.32 5.45 1.09
C LYS A 38 -6.12 4.84 -0.06
N VAL A 39 -5.97 5.39 -1.24
CA VAL A 39 -6.44 4.81 -2.51
C VAL A 39 -5.22 4.72 -3.42
N TYR A 40 -5.02 3.56 -4.03
CA TYR A 40 -3.88 3.31 -4.90
C TYR A 40 -4.19 3.74 -6.33
N ASP A 41 -3.19 4.30 -7.00
CA ASP A 41 -3.31 4.75 -8.39
C ASP A 41 -3.55 3.58 -9.35
N GLY A 42 -4.43 3.79 -10.33
CA GLY A 42 -4.82 2.76 -11.30
C GLY A 42 -5.62 1.61 -10.70
N SER A 43 -6.13 1.76 -9.47
CA SER A 43 -6.93 0.74 -8.81
C SER A 43 -8.42 0.85 -9.16
N PRO A 44 -9.18 -0.27 -9.04
CA PRO A 44 -10.63 -0.26 -9.22
C PRO A 44 -11.38 0.73 -8.33
N ALA A 45 -10.89 0.96 -7.12
CA ALA A 45 -11.46 1.94 -6.20
C ALA A 45 -11.29 3.38 -6.70
N GLN A 46 -10.11 3.72 -7.24
CA GLN A 46 -9.87 5.02 -7.85
C GLN A 46 -10.76 5.24 -9.07
N GLU A 47 -10.88 4.25 -9.95
CA GLU A 47 -11.74 4.30 -11.13
C GLU A 47 -13.22 4.49 -10.77
N ALA A 48 -13.67 3.90 -9.66
CA ALA A 48 -15.02 4.08 -9.12
C ALA A 48 -15.24 5.44 -8.43
N GLY A 49 -14.17 6.23 -8.24
CA GLY A 49 -14.23 7.54 -7.60
C GLY A 49 -14.26 7.48 -6.08
N ILE A 50 -13.78 6.39 -5.46
CA ILE A 50 -13.51 6.33 -4.03
C ILE A 50 -12.27 7.18 -3.75
N VAL A 51 -12.33 8.01 -2.71
CA VAL A 51 -11.24 8.90 -2.32
C VAL A 51 -10.90 8.75 -0.84
N VAL A 52 -9.71 9.19 -0.47
CA VAL A 52 -9.28 9.24 0.94
C VAL A 52 -10.26 10.07 1.76
N GLY A 53 -10.71 9.52 2.88
CA GLY A 53 -11.71 10.12 3.77
C GLY A 53 -13.13 9.59 3.57
N ASP A 54 -13.41 8.86 2.49
CA ASP A 54 -14.67 8.15 2.32
C ASP A 54 -14.82 7.00 3.34
N TYR A 55 -16.06 6.55 3.56
CA TYR A 55 -16.37 5.47 4.51
C TYR A 55 -17.02 4.30 3.78
N ILE A 56 -16.39 3.13 3.79
CA ILE A 56 -17.01 1.90 3.31
C ILE A 56 -18.06 1.46 4.34
N THR A 57 -19.30 1.32 3.89
CA THR A 57 -20.45 1.02 4.74
C THR A 57 -20.98 -0.39 4.56
N ALA A 58 -20.86 -0.96 3.34
CA ALA A 58 -21.24 -2.34 3.07
C ALA A 58 -20.36 -2.97 1.97
N ILE A 59 -20.21 -4.29 2.04
CA ILE A 59 -19.51 -5.13 1.06
C ILE A 59 -20.44 -6.28 0.69
N GLY A 60 -20.94 -6.28 -0.54
CA GLY A 60 -22.09 -7.11 -0.92
C GLY A 60 -23.26 -6.82 0.02
N ASP A 61 -23.86 -7.86 0.57
CA ASP A 61 -24.96 -7.78 1.54
C ASP A 61 -24.50 -7.60 3.01
N THR A 62 -23.20 -7.45 3.24
CA THR A 62 -22.65 -7.37 4.61
C THR A 62 -22.44 -5.91 5.02
N ASP A 63 -23.12 -5.46 6.08
CA ASP A 63 -22.85 -4.18 6.72
C ASP A 63 -21.48 -4.23 7.43
N VAL A 64 -20.62 -3.24 7.17
CA VAL A 64 -19.26 -3.15 7.74
C VAL A 64 -19.29 -3.09 9.27
N LYS A 65 -20.33 -2.50 9.89
CA LYS A 65 -20.48 -2.47 11.35
C LYS A 65 -20.63 -3.86 11.99
N SER A 66 -21.01 -4.86 11.21
CA SER A 66 -21.07 -6.25 11.68
C SER A 66 -19.71 -6.95 11.72
N LEU A 67 -18.67 -6.32 11.16
CA LEU A 67 -17.32 -6.85 11.09
C LEU A 67 -16.45 -6.30 12.23
N THR A 68 -15.55 -7.13 12.75
CA THR A 68 -14.69 -6.73 13.86
C THR A 68 -13.30 -6.34 13.35
N GLY A 69 -13.03 -5.04 13.26
CA GLY A 69 -11.73 -4.48 12.89
C GLY A 69 -11.50 -4.31 11.38
N ALA A 70 -10.51 -3.49 11.05
CA ALA A 70 -10.17 -3.16 9.67
C ALA A 70 -9.73 -4.40 8.85
N ASP A 71 -9.04 -5.35 9.48
CA ASP A 71 -8.56 -6.58 8.83
C ASP A 71 -9.71 -7.46 8.32
N ALA A 72 -10.80 -7.55 9.07
CA ALA A 72 -11.99 -8.30 8.66
C ALA A 72 -12.68 -7.63 7.45
N VAL A 73 -12.70 -6.30 7.40
CA VAL A 73 -13.21 -5.53 6.25
C VAL A 73 -12.27 -5.71 5.06
N GLN A 74 -10.96 -5.57 5.27
CA GLN A 74 -9.95 -5.70 4.23
C GLN A 74 -9.99 -7.09 3.57
N SER A 75 -10.13 -8.16 4.38
CA SER A 75 -10.21 -9.54 3.87
C SER A 75 -11.43 -9.77 2.97
N ARG A 76 -12.53 -9.04 3.18
CA ARG A 76 -13.72 -9.14 2.32
C ARG A 76 -13.60 -8.34 1.02
N LEU A 77 -12.69 -7.37 0.97
CA LEU A 77 -12.38 -6.59 -0.24
C LEU A 77 -11.28 -7.24 -1.08
N GLN A 78 -10.67 -8.30 -0.59
CA GLN A 78 -9.73 -9.12 -1.36
C GLN A 78 -10.49 -10.17 -2.19
N GLY A 79 -9.94 -10.49 -3.36
CA GLY A 79 -10.49 -11.50 -4.25
C GLY A 79 -9.55 -11.83 -5.39
N GLU A 80 -9.85 -12.91 -6.11
CA GLU A 80 -9.09 -13.29 -7.30
C GLU A 80 -9.29 -12.25 -8.41
N VAL A 81 -8.23 -11.98 -9.18
CA VAL A 81 -8.30 -11.07 -10.34
C VAL A 81 -9.42 -11.49 -11.29
N GLY A 82 -10.23 -10.51 -11.70
CA GLY A 82 -11.39 -10.72 -12.56
C GLY A 82 -12.68 -11.04 -11.82
N THR A 83 -12.64 -11.34 -10.51
CA THR A 83 -13.87 -11.45 -9.71
C THR A 83 -14.38 -10.07 -9.31
N THR A 84 -15.67 -9.95 -9.01
CA THR A 84 -16.32 -8.67 -8.72
C THR A 84 -16.84 -8.66 -7.28
N VAL A 85 -16.67 -7.50 -6.62
CA VAL A 85 -17.25 -7.22 -5.30
C VAL A 85 -18.08 -5.95 -5.37
N THR A 86 -19.32 -5.99 -4.88
CA THR A 86 -20.15 -4.80 -4.73
C THR A 86 -19.73 -4.04 -3.48
N VAL A 87 -19.38 -2.76 -3.61
CA VAL A 87 -18.98 -1.89 -2.50
C VAL A 87 -19.93 -0.71 -2.38
N THR A 88 -20.42 -0.47 -1.16
CA THR A 88 -21.19 0.72 -0.85
C THR A 88 -20.39 1.62 0.10
N TRP A 89 -20.32 2.92 -0.22
CA TRP A 89 -19.58 3.89 0.58
C TRP A 89 -20.31 5.23 0.72
N LEU A 90 -19.97 5.97 1.76
CA LEU A 90 -20.35 7.36 1.96
C LEU A 90 -19.18 8.25 1.54
N ASN A 91 -19.43 9.19 0.65
CA ASN A 91 -18.43 10.18 0.27
C ASN A 91 -18.39 11.36 1.27
N SER A 92 -17.46 12.29 1.05
CA SER A 92 -17.28 13.49 1.90
C SER A 92 -18.54 14.39 2.00
N ALA A 93 -19.47 14.30 1.04
CA ALA A 93 -20.74 14.98 1.05
C ALA A 93 -21.86 14.16 1.75
N ALA A 94 -21.52 13.08 2.44
CA ALA A 94 -22.44 12.11 3.05
C ALA A 94 -23.45 11.48 2.05
N ALA A 95 -23.13 11.49 0.76
CA ALA A 95 -23.91 10.82 -0.26
C ALA A 95 -23.49 9.34 -0.36
N THR A 96 -24.47 8.44 -0.31
CA THR A 96 -24.24 7.01 -0.52
C THR A 96 -23.97 6.73 -1.99
N ARG A 97 -22.93 5.96 -2.25
CA ARG A 97 -22.54 5.45 -3.55
C ARG A 97 -22.42 3.95 -3.49
N THR A 98 -22.74 3.26 -4.58
CA THR A 98 -22.57 1.81 -4.73
C THR A 98 -22.03 1.52 -6.12
N ALA A 99 -21.04 0.65 -6.20
CA ALA A 99 -20.49 0.18 -7.47
C ALA A 99 -19.99 -1.28 -7.34
N ASP A 100 -19.99 -1.96 -8.46
CA ASP A 100 -19.33 -3.25 -8.60
C ASP A 100 -17.89 -3.03 -9.03
N LEU A 101 -16.95 -3.45 -8.19
CA LEU A 101 -15.53 -3.30 -8.41
C LEU A 101 -14.93 -4.64 -8.80
N THR A 102 -14.27 -4.69 -9.96
CA THR A 102 -13.58 -5.90 -10.41
C THR A 102 -12.17 -5.91 -9.81
N HIS A 103 -11.85 -6.98 -9.08
CA HIS A 103 -10.50 -7.14 -8.53
C HIS A 103 -9.46 -7.15 -9.65
N SER A 104 -8.46 -6.32 -9.52
CA SER A 104 -7.33 -6.24 -10.45
C SER A 104 -6.01 -6.16 -9.70
N GLY A 105 -4.90 -6.40 -10.42
CA GLY A 105 -3.58 -6.07 -9.90
C GLY A 105 -3.32 -4.58 -10.03
N TYR A 106 -2.95 -3.94 -8.95
CA TYR A 106 -2.49 -2.55 -8.93
C TYR A 106 -1.11 -2.47 -8.28
N THR A 107 -0.35 -1.43 -8.60
CA THR A 107 0.96 -1.24 -8.00
C THR A 107 0.80 -0.61 -6.61
N SER A 108 1.29 -1.30 -5.59
CA SER A 108 1.34 -0.74 -4.25
C SER A 108 2.54 0.20 -4.16
N THR A 109 2.34 1.42 -3.67
CA THR A 109 3.45 2.30 -3.32
C THR A 109 4.03 1.87 -1.98
N THR A 110 5.35 1.63 -1.97
CA THR A 110 6.10 1.23 -0.77
C THR A 110 6.77 2.39 -0.08
N VAL A 111 6.90 3.54 -0.77
CA VAL A 111 7.57 4.74 -0.27
C VAL A 111 6.57 5.90 -0.19
N ASP A 112 6.34 6.41 1.02
CA ASP A 112 5.65 7.69 1.23
C ASP A 112 6.69 8.75 1.58
N TYR A 113 6.51 9.99 1.11
CA TYR A 113 7.43 11.08 1.44
C TYR A 113 6.71 12.41 1.60
N GLN A 114 7.28 13.28 2.40
CA GLN A 114 6.80 14.65 2.60
C GLN A 114 7.91 15.58 3.07
N MET A 115 7.74 16.87 2.78
CA MET A 115 8.60 17.90 3.31
C MET A 115 8.09 18.34 4.70
N LEU A 116 8.99 18.38 5.69
CA LEU A 116 8.75 18.91 7.02
C LEU A 116 9.76 20.06 7.24
N ASP A 117 9.34 21.28 7.00
CA ASP A 117 10.19 22.47 6.93
C ASP A 117 11.35 22.27 5.92
N THR A 118 12.58 22.07 6.43
CA THR A 118 13.78 21.81 5.62
C THR A 118 14.21 20.35 5.65
N VAL A 119 13.43 19.47 6.27
CA VAL A 119 13.72 18.05 6.41
C VAL A 119 12.81 17.26 5.48
N GLY A 120 13.38 16.44 4.61
CA GLY A 120 12.66 15.46 3.82
C GLY A 120 12.40 14.22 4.67
N TYR A 121 11.13 13.91 4.93
CA TYR A 121 10.71 12.69 5.59
C TYR A 121 10.32 11.64 4.55
N ILE A 122 10.88 10.43 4.68
CA ILE A 122 10.63 9.30 3.79
C ILE A 122 10.29 8.08 4.65
N LYS A 123 9.11 7.49 4.44
CA LYS A 123 8.72 6.22 5.06
C LYS A 123 8.77 5.11 4.04
N ILE A 124 9.51 4.03 4.34
CA ILE A 124 9.58 2.82 3.52
C ILE A 124 8.82 1.71 4.24
N ARG A 125 7.73 1.22 3.66
CA ARG A 125 6.82 0.23 4.27
C ARG A 125 7.32 -1.20 4.12
N GLN A 126 7.93 -1.51 2.97
CA GLN A 126 8.55 -2.79 2.65
C GLN A 126 9.54 -2.62 1.51
N PHE A 127 10.32 -3.66 1.21
CA PHE A 127 11.23 -3.67 0.06
C PHE A 127 10.71 -4.63 -1.00
N ASP A 128 10.32 -4.10 -2.15
CA ASP A 128 9.92 -4.85 -3.34
C ASP A 128 10.54 -4.22 -4.61
N ALA A 129 10.26 -4.79 -5.76
CA ALA A 129 10.85 -4.38 -7.03
C ALA A 129 10.58 -2.91 -7.42
N THR A 130 9.57 -2.25 -6.83
CA THR A 130 9.26 -0.83 -7.11
C THR A 130 9.97 0.12 -6.15
N THR A 131 10.33 -0.35 -4.95
CA THR A 131 10.88 0.46 -3.85
C THR A 131 12.12 1.28 -4.24
N PRO A 132 13.14 0.73 -4.96
CA PRO A 132 14.31 1.51 -5.32
C PRO A 132 13.98 2.71 -6.22
N SER A 133 13.09 2.53 -7.19
CA SER A 133 12.68 3.61 -8.09
C SER A 133 11.81 4.66 -7.40
N GLU A 134 10.92 4.24 -6.51
CA GLU A 134 10.11 5.15 -5.70
C GLU A 134 10.97 5.95 -4.72
N LEU A 135 11.98 5.31 -4.12
CA LEU A 135 12.93 5.98 -3.22
C LEU A 135 13.78 7.02 -3.94
N ASP A 136 14.34 6.68 -5.11
CA ASP A 136 15.09 7.64 -5.94
C ASP A 136 14.23 8.85 -6.29
N TYR A 137 12.99 8.62 -6.72
CA TYR A 137 12.04 9.68 -7.02
C TYR A 137 11.76 10.56 -5.79
N ALA A 138 11.51 9.95 -4.62
CA ALA A 138 11.25 10.68 -3.38
C ALA A 138 12.44 11.56 -2.96
N ILE A 139 13.66 11.01 -3.00
CA ILE A 139 14.89 11.74 -2.69
C ILE A 139 15.06 12.95 -3.62
N ARG A 140 14.94 12.75 -4.94
CA ARG A 140 15.05 13.83 -5.93
C ARG A 140 13.99 14.90 -5.74
N SER A 141 12.74 14.49 -5.51
CA SER A 141 11.60 15.40 -5.29
C SER A 141 11.83 16.28 -4.07
N LEU A 142 12.24 15.69 -2.94
CA LEU A 142 12.52 16.41 -1.70
C LEU A 142 13.74 17.34 -1.84
N THR A 143 14.81 16.86 -2.46
CA THR A 143 16.03 17.67 -2.71
C THR A 143 15.71 18.86 -3.60
N ASN A 144 14.98 18.67 -4.68
CA ASN A 144 14.55 19.77 -5.57
C ASN A 144 13.61 20.76 -4.87
N SER A 145 12.86 20.29 -3.85
CA SER A 145 12.02 21.15 -3.00
C SER A 145 12.79 21.86 -1.89
N GLY A 146 14.11 21.66 -1.81
CA GLY A 146 14.99 22.38 -0.86
C GLY A 146 15.23 21.64 0.45
N ALA A 147 15.04 20.32 0.51
CA ALA A 147 15.42 19.54 1.69
C ALA A 147 16.94 19.64 1.95
N GLN A 148 17.31 19.96 3.19
CA GLN A 148 18.70 20.06 3.66
C GLN A 148 19.17 18.77 4.33
N SER A 149 18.23 17.93 4.73
CA SER A 149 18.49 16.62 5.35
C SER A 149 17.32 15.68 5.06
N LEU A 150 17.57 14.36 5.17
CA LEU A 150 16.58 13.32 4.98
C LEU A 150 16.45 12.46 6.23
N VAL A 151 15.23 12.07 6.57
CA VAL A 151 14.91 11.11 7.63
C VAL A 151 14.21 9.93 7.00
N PHE A 152 14.76 8.74 7.21
CA PHE A 152 14.17 7.47 6.74
C PHE A 152 13.46 6.79 7.90
N ASP A 153 12.17 6.52 7.75
CA ASP A 153 11.33 5.81 8.71
C ASP A 153 11.06 4.39 8.23
N LEU A 154 11.63 3.44 8.96
CA LEU A 154 11.46 2.00 8.74
C LEU A 154 10.57 1.35 9.81
N ARG A 155 9.88 2.13 10.63
CA ARG A 155 8.98 1.58 11.65
C ARG A 155 7.83 0.85 10.95
N ASP A 156 7.52 -0.35 11.45
CA ASP A 156 6.54 -1.28 10.88
C ASP A 156 6.94 -1.86 9.50
N ASN A 157 8.20 -1.68 9.06
CA ASN A 157 8.71 -2.33 7.87
C ASN A 157 9.00 -3.81 8.19
N GLY A 158 8.28 -4.70 7.54
CA GLY A 158 8.41 -6.16 7.72
C GLY A 158 9.60 -6.78 6.97
N GLY A 159 10.40 -5.98 6.25
CA GLY A 159 11.47 -6.47 5.37
C GLY A 159 11.04 -6.52 3.89
N GLY A 160 11.41 -7.59 3.19
CA GLY A 160 11.09 -7.78 1.78
C GLY A 160 12.21 -8.47 1.01
N VAL A 161 12.44 -8.06 -0.23
CA VAL A 161 13.48 -8.61 -1.11
C VAL A 161 14.82 -7.97 -0.76
N LEU A 162 15.83 -8.81 -0.45
CA LEU A 162 17.16 -8.34 -0.03
C LEU A 162 17.85 -7.48 -1.10
N ASP A 163 17.79 -7.91 -2.36
CA ASP A 163 18.41 -7.19 -3.47
C ASP A 163 17.81 -5.80 -3.68
N ASP A 164 16.50 -5.66 -3.48
CA ASP A 164 15.82 -4.36 -3.55
C ASP A 164 16.20 -3.47 -2.36
N ALA A 165 16.36 -4.04 -1.16
CA ALA A 165 16.85 -3.31 0.01
C ALA A 165 18.30 -2.82 -0.21
N VAL A 166 19.18 -3.65 -0.78
CA VAL A 166 20.56 -3.26 -1.16
C VAL A 166 20.53 -2.13 -2.16
N SER A 167 19.71 -2.24 -3.21
CA SER A 167 19.54 -1.19 -4.23
C SER A 167 19.06 0.14 -3.62
N CYS A 168 18.18 0.09 -2.60
CA CYS A 168 17.77 1.29 -1.87
C CYS A 168 18.92 1.92 -1.07
N ILE A 169 19.77 1.09 -0.45
CA ILE A 169 20.91 1.59 0.33
C ILE A 169 21.96 2.19 -0.59
N ASP A 170 22.19 1.63 -1.76
CA ASP A 170 23.12 2.17 -2.77
C ASP A 170 22.77 3.60 -3.24
N LEU A 171 21.51 4.01 -3.11
CA LEU A 171 21.09 5.38 -3.42
C LEU A 171 21.55 6.42 -2.36
N ILE A 172 21.84 5.98 -1.14
CA ILE A 172 22.05 6.89 0.00
C ILE A 172 23.37 6.68 0.74
N ALA A 173 23.97 5.51 0.63
CA ALA A 173 25.22 5.17 1.28
C ALA A 173 26.42 5.35 0.33
N PRO A 174 27.61 5.67 0.85
CA PRO A 174 28.83 5.62 0.05
C PRO A 174 29.17 4.18 -0.32
N GLU A 175 30.00 4.00 -1.34
CA GLU A 175 30.46 2.67 -1.78
C GLU A 175 31.02 1.86 -0.61
N GLY A 176 30.55 0.63 -0.46
CA GLY A 176 30.98 -0.30 0.60
C GLY A 176 30.12 -1.55 0.67
N THR A 177 30.53 -2.48 1.53
CA THR A 177 29.73 -3.70 1.79
C THR A 177 28.55 -3.33 2.66
N VAL A 178 27.33 -3.52 2.13
CA VAL A 178 26.08 -3.26 2.82
C VAL A 178 25.62 -4.45 3.66
N ALA A 179 25.73 -5.65 3.10
CA ALA A 179 25.36 -6.89 3.76
C ALA A 179 26.17 -8.08 3.19
N TYR A 180 26.30 -9.14 3.99
CA TYR A 180 26.83 -10.42 3.51
C TYR A 180 26.07 -11.56 4.18
N ALA A 181 25.96 -12.69 3.47
CA ALA A 181 25.37 -13.91 4.00
C ALA A 181 26.50 -14.92 4.28
N GLU A 182 26.48 -15.55 5.47
CA GLU A 182 27.38 -16.64 5.83
C GLU A 182 26.56 -17.93 5.96
N ASP A 183 27.03 -18.99 5.26
CA ASP A 183 26.54 -20.35 5.49
C ASP A 183 27.16 -20.90 6.79
N LYS A 184 26.34 -21.62 7.57
CA LYS A 184 26.78 -22.31 8.78
C LYS A 184 27.35 -23.68 8.48
#